data_407a5f7001f9b683c1031f71ae813424
#
_entry.id   407a5f7001f9b683c1031f71ae813424
#
_cell.length_a   1.000
_cell.length_b   1.000
_cell.length_c   1.000
_cell.angle_alpha   90.00
_cell.angle_beta   90.00
_cell.angle_gamma   90.00
#
_symmetry.space_group_name_H-M   'P 1'
#
loop_
_entity.id
_entity.type
_entity.pdbx_description
1 polymer ?
#
loop_
_entity_poly.entity_id
_entity_poly.type
_entity_poly.pdbx_seq_one_letter_code
_entity_poly.pdbx_strand_id
1 'polypeptide(L)'
;MRRDIHSSISLNDTELKIRNLLVDFCEHYNSNCEPNKELVLRITGGWVRDKLLGNESNDLDIAINHLSGEEFASRLHSYLDQYHPSLILKAIHTIKKNPEKSKHLETCTTKLFGLDIDFVNLRSEEYTTDSRVPIIECGTAEEDALRRDATLNALFYNINQGVIEDFTGKGLDDLRNGILRTPLQPLQTFLDDPLRVLRLIRFASRFNFLVESETLESMTNDEIKSTLVHKISRERIGVEVEKILTSKNPEYGLHLINYVGLTKSIFNAGPFNQVIEANNDKDTLNEMNSCAQNLSSQLPIVLGLFPVFQNTVKRSNLSRFHEAYEAIFNDKQLKKLFWLCAILQPYESFSVKSNAKRVMLTQMVEIILKEGLRFGKHEFDPVSTIVKECQLSHEILDRFFTDPEQLQRSELGLYLKQFDKYSALSIVFNCFNDIVQEISYLEVPNTLPSPVPVNPLQLDTSVITKYVQRYECLLDAIINQELTEVHIMRPLIDGKTLSKELSMKPGPWMGKINSEILVWQLDNPSGSKDECISYVKEILPKYI
;
A
#
# COMPACT_ATOMS: atom_id res chain seq x y z
N MET A 1 -7.11 5.36 24.53
CA MET A 1 -8.57 5.22 24.83
C MET A 1 -8.84 3.74 25.03
N ARG A 2 -9.33 3.32 26.20
CA ARG A 2 -9.61 1.91 26.50
C ARG A 2 -10.67 1.38 25.54
N ARG A 3 -10.44 0.20 24.98
CA ARG A 3 -11.35 -0.43 24.00
C ARG A 3 -12.16 -1.51 24.69
N ASP A 4 -13.40 -1.65 24.30
CA ASP A 4 -14.16 -2.84 24.65
C ASP A 4 -13.69 -3.98 23.77
N ILE A 5 -12.98 -4.91 24.40
CA ILE A 5 -12.63 -6.20 23.77
C ILE A 5 -13.51 -7.29 24.37
N HIS A 6 -13.82 -8.30 23.58
CA HIS A 6 -14.54 -9.45 24.09
C HIS A 6 -13.69 -10.18 25.13
N SER A 7 -14.29 -10.55 26.25
CA SER A 7 -13.60 -11.32 27.32
C SER A 7 -13.40 -12.79 26.94
N SER A 8 -14.13 -13.27 25.93
CA SER A 8 -14.07 -14.62 25.39
C SER A 8 -14.29 -14.59 23.87
N ILE A 9 -13.81 -15.61 23.18
CA ILE A 9 -14.01 -15.75 21.74
C ILE A 9 -15.33 -16.47 21.50
N SER A 10 -16.19 -15.83 20.69
CA SER A 10 -17.40 -16.45 20.14
C SER A 10 -17.06 -17.07 18.80
N LEU A 11 -17.27 -18.37 18.68
CA LEU A 11 -17.10 -19.12 17.43
C LEU A 11 -18.39 -19.08 16.63
N ASN A 12 -18.30 -18.86 15.32
CA ASN A 12 -19.42 -19.04 14.42
C ASN A 12 -19.70 -20.54 14.18
N ASP A 13 -20.82 -20.86 13.50
CA ASP A 13 -21.25 -22.26 13.30
C ASP A 13 -20.19 -23.12 12.59
N THR A 14 -19.44 -22.55 11.67
CA THR A 14 -18.39 -23.27 10.93
C THR A 14 -17.17 -23.50 11.81
N GLU A 15 -16.73 -22.47 12.52
CA GLU A 15 -15.62 -22.56 13.48
C GLU A 15 -15.93 -23.52 14.63
N LEU A 16 -17.19 -23.55 15.10
CA LEU A 16 -17.64 -24.48 16.13
C LEU A 16 -17.60 -25.93 15.64
N LYS A 17 -18.01 -26.20 14.39
CA LYS A 17 -17.90 -27.53 13.77
C LYS A 17 -16.42 -27.97 13.65
N ILE A 18 -15.54 -27.06 13.22
CA ILE A 18 -14.11 -27.33 13.13
C ILE A 18 -13.54 -27.63 14.53
N ARG A 19 -13.84 -26.79 15.52
CA ARG A 19 -13.40 -27.00 16.91
C ARG A 19 -13.83 -28.35 17.43
N ASN A 20 -15.10 -28.69 17.34
CA ASN A 20 -15.64 -29.95 17.87
C ASN A 20 -14.95 -31.15 17.20
N LEU A 21 -14.80 -31.15 15.88
CA LEU A 21 -14.10 -32.21 15.14
C LEU A 21 -12.64 -32.37 15.61
N LEU A 22 -11.93 -31.25 15.79
CA LEU A 22 -10.53 -31.28 16.22
C LEU A 22 -10.38 -31.68 17.69
N VAL A 23 -11.32 -31.33 18.55
CA VAL A 23 -11.38 -31.79 19.96
C VAL A 23 -11.59 -33.30 20.01
N ASP A 24 -12.59 -33.83 19.31
CA ASP A 24 -12.87 -35.27 19.23
C ASP A 24 -11.65 -36.06 18.74
N PHE A 25 -10.97 -35.52 17.70
CA PHE A 25 -9.74 -36.10 17.19
C PHE A 25 -8.61 -36.10 18.27
N CYS A 26 -8.41 -34.97 18.98
CA CYS A 26 -7.41 -34.86 20.03
C CYS A 26 -7.71 -35.83 21.18
N GLU A 27 -8.94 -35.98 21.61
CA GLU A 27 -9.33 -36.91 22.66
C GLU A 27 -9.05 -38.34 22.24
N HIS A 28 -9.39 -38.73 21.00
CA HIS A 28 -9.07 -40.03 20.43
C HIS A 28 -7.55 -40.28 20.40
N TYR A 29 -6.76 -39.30 19.94
CA TYR A 29 -5.31 -39.40 19.91
C TYR A 29 -4.72 -39.54 21.33
N ASN A 30 -5.12 -38.67 22.24
CA ASN A 30 -4.59 -38.58 23.61
C ASN A 30 -4.91 -39.81 24.47
N SER A 31 -6.05 -40.49 24.18
CA SER A 31 -6.36 -41.74 24.88
C SER A 31 -5.38 -42.89 24.58
N ASN A 32 -4.60 -42.78 23.50
CA ASN A 32 -3.65 -43.79 23.02
C ASN A 32 -2.20 -43.29 22.97
N CYS A 33 -1.90 -42.07 23.42
CA CYS A 33 -0.56 -41.50 23.34
C CYS A 33 0.28 -41.86 24.58
N GLU A 34 1.61 -41.74 24.45
CA GLU A 34 2.54 -41.83 25.59
C GLU A 34 2.34 -40.67 26.56
N PRO A 35 2.61 -40.83 27.84
CA PRO A 35 2.58 -39.74 28.83
C PRO A 35 3.45 -38.56 28.36
N ASN A 36 2.96 -37.34 28.55
CA ASN A 36 3.58 -36.06 28.13
C ASN A 36 3.68 -35.84 26.61
N LYS A 37 2.99 -36.64 25.79
CA LYS A 37 2.87 -36.43 24.33
C LYS A 37 1.44 -36.09 23.92
N GLU A 38 0.66 -35.51 24.82
CA GLU A 38 -0.69 -35.10 24.55
C GLU A 38 -0.72 -34.02 23.47
N LEU A 39 -1.62 -34.21 22.50
CA LEU A 39 -1.85 -33.28 21.42
C LEU A 39 -2.72 -32.12 21.92
N VAL A 40 -2.19 -30.92 21.82
CA VAL A 40 -2.91 -29.66 22.12
C VAL A 40 -2.85 -28.76 20.91
N LEU A 41 -4.02 -28.41 20.40
CA LEU A 41 -4.15 -27.55 19.24
C LEU A 41 -4.49 -26.13 19.67
N ARG A 42 -3.87 -25.17 18.99
CA ARG A 42 -4.06 -23.74 19.27
C ARG A 42 -4.29 -22.95 17.99
N ILE A 43 -5.37 -22.20 17.91
CA ILE A 43 -5.48 -21.17 16.86
C ILE A 43 -4.56 -20.03 17.27
N THR A 44 -3.79 -19.48 16.33
CA THR A 44 -2.72 -18.54 16.59
C THR A 44 -2.79 -17.30 15.71
N GLY A 45 -2.08 -16.24 16.09
CA GLY A 45 -1.84 -15.07 15.27
C GLY A 45 -3.00 -14.10 15.14
N GLY A 46 -3.21 -13.63 13.91
CA GLY A 46 -4.15 -12.57 13.62
C GLY A 46 -5.60 -12.89 13.91
N TRP A 47 -6.00 -14.14 13.77
CA TRP A 47 -7.37 -14.58 14.02
C TRP A 47 -7.82 -14.31 15.47
N VAL A 48 -6.99 -14.66 16.46
CA VAL A 48 -7.32 -14.43 17.88
C VAL A 48 -7.51 -12.95 18.18
N ARG A 49 -6.57 -12.12 17.73
CA ARG A 49 -6.66 -10.66 17.86
C ARG A 49 -7.93 -10.11 17.20
N ASP A 50 -8.18 -10.51 15.95
CA ASP A 50 -9.30 -9.95 15.18
C ASP A 50 -10.65 -10.35 15.80
N LYS A 51 -10.81 -11.59 16.26
CA LYS A 51 -12.00 -12.03 17.03
C LYS A 51 -12.20 -11.24 18.32
N LEU A 52 -11.15 -10.99 19.08
CA LEU A 52 -11.22 -10.17 20.30
C LEU A 52 -11.61 -8.72 20.02
N LEU A 53 -11.27 -8.20 18.83
CA LEU A 53 -11.67 -6.88 18.37
C LEU A 53 -13.06 -6.85 17.71
N GLY A 54 -13.79 -7.97 17.69
CA GLY A 54 -15.11 -8.08 17.07
C GLY A 54 -15.09 -8.15 15.53
N ASN A 55 -13.95 -8.54 14.93
CA ASN A 55 -13.83 -8.72 13.49
C ASN A 55 -13.84 -10.22 13.14
N GLU A 56 -14.43 -10.56 12.01
CA GLU A 56 -14.32 -11.90 11.44
C GLU A 56 -12.99 -12.09 10.69
N SER A 57 -12.45 -13.32 10.76
CA SER A 57 -11.25 -13.73 10.03
C SER A 57 -11.44 -15.16 9.51
N ASN A 58 -11.10 -15.37 8.23
CA ASN A 58 -11.18 -16.70 7.59
C ASN A 58 -9.80 -17.37 7.51
N ASP A 59 -8.78 -16.79 8.08
CA ASP A 59 -7.39 -17.25 8.05
C ASP A 59 -7.08 -17.99 9.35
N LEU A 60 -7.23 -19.33 9.33
CA LEU A 60 -7.09 -20.19 10.50
C LEU A 60 -5.74 -20.87 10.50
N ASP A 61 -4.78 -20.29 11.22
CA ASP A 61 -3.51 -20.93 11.53
C ASP A 61 -3.65 -21.76 12.82
N ILE A 62 -3.54 -23.10 12.73
CA ILE A 62 -3.63 -24.01 13.88
C ILE A 62 -2.25 -24.56 14.20
N ALA A 63 -1.71 -24.15 15.33
CA ALA A 63 -0.44 -24.63 15.84
C ALA A 63 -0.57 -25.99 16.53
N ILE A 64 0.38 -26.89 16.20
CA ILE A 64 0.48 -28.26 16.68
C ILE A 64 1.75 -28.36 17.55
N ASN A 65 1.64 -29.05 18.71
CA ASN A 65 2.78 -29.17 19.63
C ASN A 65 3.75 -30.31 19.31
N HIS A 66 3.30 -31.55 19.21
CA HIS A 66 4.20 -32.71 19.20
C HIS A 66 4.34 -33.46 17.87
N LEU A 67 3.50 -33.15 16.88
CA LEU A 67 3.52 -33.81 15.58
C LEU A 67 4.02 -32.85 14.50
N SER A 68 4.65 -33.40 13.47
CA SER A 68 4.85 -32.63 12.24
C SER A 68 3.51 -32.35 11.54
N GLY A 69 3.44 -31.30 10.70
CA GLY A 69 2.24 -31.00 9.95
C GLY A 69 1.78 -32.17 9.06
N GLU A 70 2.72 -32.89 8.45
CA GLU A 70 2.43 -34.05 7.60
C GLU A 70 1.91 -35.23 8.43
N GLU A 71 2.54 -35.54 9.56
CA GLU A 71 2.10 -36.61 10.44
C GLU A 71 0.73 -36.33 11.05
N PHE A 72 0.49 -35.09 11.50
CA PHE A 72 -0.81 -34.65 11.99
C PHE A 72 -1.90 -34.82 10.91
N ALA A 73 -1.66 -34.33 9.72
CA ALA A 73 -2.61 -34.41 8.62
C ALA A 73 -2.92 -35.85 8.20
N SER A 74 -1.92 -36.74 8.18
CA SER A 74 -2.10 -38.16 7.89
C SER A 74 -2.96 -38.86 8.96
N ARG A 75 -2.69 -38.58 10.25
CA ARG A 75 -3.46 -39.15 11.37
C ARG A 75 -4.90 -38.61 11.38
N LEU A 76 -5.09 -37.32 11.14
CA LEU A 76 -6.42 -36.70 11.01
C LEU A 76 -7.20 -37.32 9.85
N HIS A 77 -6.56 -37.54 8.70
CA HIS A 77 -7.19 -38.19 7.55
C HIS A 77 -7.68 -39.60 7.91
N SER A 78 -6.80 -40.41 8.52
CA SER A 78 -7.15 -41.78 8.94
C SER A 78 -8.32 -41.79 9.94
N TYR A 79 -8.34 -40.85 10.87
CA TYR A 79 -9.44 -40.66 11.82
C TYR A 79 -10.75 -40.31 11.12
N LEU A 80 -10.72 -39.39 10.16
CA LEU A 80 -11.90 -38.97 9.42
C LEU A 80 -12.44 -40.10 8.55
N ASP A 81 -11.60 -40.87 7.88
CA ASP A 81 -12.03 -42.01 7.08
C ASP A 81 -12.74 -43.07 7.93
N GLN A 82 -12.31 -43.24 9.18
CA GLN A 82 -12.89 -44.24 10.09
C GLN A 82 -14.17 -43.76 10.77
N TYR A 83 -14.19 -42.51 11.26
CA TYR A 83 -15.28 -42.01 12.12
C TYR A 83 -16.23 -41.01 11.43
N HIS A 84 -15.76 -40.34 10.36
CA HIS A 84 -16.51 -39.34 9.63
C HIS A 84 -16.43 -39.51 8.09
N PRO A 85 -16.77 -40.68 7.54
CA PRO A 85 -16.57 -41.00 6.11
C PRO A 85 -17.34 -40.08 5.14
N SER A 86 -18.30 -39.31 5.63
CA SER A 86 -19.01 -38.29 4.84
C SER A 86 -18.23 -36.96 4.71
N LEU A 87 -17.22 -36.75 5.56
CA LEU A 87 -16.34 -35.59 5.51
C LEU A 87 -15.13 -35.91 4.64
N ILE A 88 -15.26 -35.62 3.34
CA ILE A 88 -14.12 -35.78 2.42
C ILE A 88 -13.18 -34.61 2.63
N LEU A 89 -11.99 -34.88 3.19
CA LEU A 89 -10.89 -33.91 3.12
C LEU A 89 -10.54 -33.68 1.66
N LYS A 90 -10.69 -32.46 1.20
CA LYS A 90 -10.05 -32.06 -0.05
C LYS A 90 -8.53 -32.17 0.13
N ALA A 91 -7.84 -32.55 -0.94
CA ALA A 91 -6.42 -32.88 -0.94
C ALA A 91 -5.58 -32.06 0.07
N ILE A 92 -4.86 -32.77 0.92
CA ILE A 92 -3.90 -32.18 1.84
C ILE A 92 -2.71 -31.71 1.01
N HIS A 93 -2.45 -30.42 0.98
CA HIS A 93 -1.27 -29.86 0.33
C HIS A 93 -0.18 -29.65 1.38
N THR A 94 0.81 -30.55 1.39
CA THR A 94 2.00 -30.35 2.21
C THR A 94 2.97 -29.43 1.48
N ILE A 95 3.23 -28.26 2.05
CA ILE A 95 4.30 -27.39 1.58
C ILE A 95 5.59 -27.83 2.28
N LYS A 96 6.42 -28.58 1.53
CA LYS A 96 7.69 -29.11 2.05
C LYS A 96 8.65 -27.99 2.44
N LYS A 97 9.47 -28.27 3.44
CA LYS A 97 10.59 -27.47 3.90
C LYS A 97 11.45 -27.00 2.73
N ASN A 98 11.64 -25.70 2.59
CA ASN A 98 12.53 -25.09 1.61
C ASN A 98 13.32 -23.95 2.27
N PRO A 99 14.51 -24.25 2.83
CA PRO A 99 15.35 -23.27 3.53
C PRO A 99 15.73 -22.06 2.68
N GLU A 100 15.93 -22.24 1.37
CA GLU A 100 16.29 -21.15 0.45
C GLU A 100 15.15 -20.12 0.27
N LYS A 101 13.89 -20.54 0.52
CA LYS A 101 12.70 -19.67 0.44
C LYS A 101 12.14 -19.29 1.82
N SER A 102 12.94 -19.36 2.89
CA SER A 102 12.51 -19.06 4.27
C SER A 102 11.37 -19.95 4.78
N LYS A 103 11.24 -21.17 4.23
CA LYS A 103 10.25 -22.17 4.67
C LYS A 103 10.98 -23.29 5.41
N HIS A 104 11.19 -23.06 6.71
CA HIS A 104 12.00 -23.96 7.55
C HIS A 104 11.21 -25.09 8.19
N LEU A 105 9.89 -24.93 8.34
CA LEU A 105 8.98 -25.96 8.83
C LEU A 105 7.94 -26.27 7.76
N GLU A 106 7.46 -27.51 7.80
CA GLU A 106 6.37 -27.95 6.94
C GLU A 106 5.08 -27.30 7.38
N THR A 107 4.35 -26.73 6.43
CA THR A 107 2.99 -26.27 6.65
C THR A 107 2.05 -27.19 5.87
N CYS A 108 1.02 -27.67 6.52
CA CYS A 108 0.02 -28.50 5.88
C CYS A 108 -1.30 -27.71 5.75
N THR A 109 -1.68 -27.42 4.52
CA THR A 109 -2.94 -26.72 4.23
C THR A 109 -4.02 -27.71 3.83
N THR A 110 -5.20 -27.58 4.40
CA THR A 110 -6.38 -28.35 4.02
C THR A 110 -7.65 -27.51 4.12
N LYS A 111 -8.75 -28.07 3.63
CA LYS A 111 -10.06 -27.41 3.69
C LYS A 111 -11.05 -28.20 4.52
N LEU A 112 -11.53 -27.61 5.63
CA LEU A 112 -12.57 -28.18 6.48
C LEU A 112 -13.81 -27.29 6.49
N PHE A 113 -14.96 -27.85 6.23
CA PHE A 113 -16.26 -27.16 6.19
C PHE A 113 -16.26 -25.87 5.34
N GLY A 114 -15.43 -25.83 4.29
CA GLY A 114 -15.36 -24.68 3.40
C GLY A 114 -14.29 -23.63 3.77
N LEU A 115 -13.68 -23.71 4.96
CA LEU A 115 -12.56 -22.84 5.36
C LEU A 115 -11.22 -23.50 5.06
N ASP A 116 -10.28 -22.69 4.61
CA ASP A 116 -8.88 -23.07 4.46
C ASP A 116 -8.20 -23.01 5.84
N ILE A 117 -7.48 -24.07 6.21
CA ILE A 117 -6.81 -24.21 7.50
C ILE A 117 -5.36 -24.55 7.25
N ASP A 118 -4.49 -23.79 7.86
CA ASP A 118 -3.05 -24.02 7.88
C ASP A 118 -2.63 -24.65 9.19
N PHE A 119 -2.15 -25.89 9.13
CA PHE A 119 -1.55 -26.56 10.27
C PHE A 119 -0.05 -26.27 10.31
N VAL A 120 0.39 -25.64 11.39
CA VAL A 120 1.77 -25.18 11.59
C VAL A 120 2.35 -25.73 12.87
N ASN A 121 3.66 -25.94 12.93
CA ASN A 121 4.30 -26.31 14.18
C ASN A 121 4.55 -25.07 15.05
N LEU A 122 4.45 -25.24 16.36
CA LEU A 122 5.05 -24.31 17.33
C LEU A 122 6.55 -24.29 17.12
N ARG A 123 7.15 -23.11 17.12
CA ARG A 123 8.57 -22.96 16.79
C ARG A 123 9.30 -21.99 17.71
N SER A 124 10.55 -22.32 17.99
CA SER A 124 11.57 -21.39 18.46
C SER A 124 12.38 -20.85 17.28
N GLU A 125 12.92 -19.67 17.40
CA GLU A 125 13.75 -19.00 16.39
C GLU A 125 15.05 -18.54 17.05
N GLU A 126 16.19 -18.90 16.44
CA GLU A 126 17.50 -18.43 16.84
C GLU A 126 18.12 -17.65 15.67
N TYR A 127 18.46 -16.39 15.90
CA TYR A 127 19.02 -15.52 14.88
C TYR A 127 20.53 -15.47 14.96
N THR A 128 21.18 -15.54 13.81
CA THR A 128 22.63 -15.34 13.68
C THR A 128 22.94 -13.95 13.16
N THR A 129 24.12 -13.41 13.48
CA THR A 129 24.54 -12.07 13.09
C THR A 129 24.51 -11.83 11.58
N ASP A 130 24.74 -12.88 10.78
CA ASP A 130 24.96 -12.77 9.34
C ASP A 130 23.71 -13.09 8.49
N SER A 131 22.63 -13.56 9.11
CA SER A 131 21.42 -13.96 8.40
C SER A 131 20.14 -13.44 9.05
N ARG A 132 19.25 -12.90 8.24
CA ARG A 132 17.85 -12.61 8.64
C ARG A 132 16.98 -13.87 8.77
N VAL A 133 17.47 -14.98 8.26
CA VAL A 133 16.74 -16.25 8.27
C VAL A 133 17.15 -16.98 9.53
N PRO A 134 16.24 -17.12 10.52
CA PRO A 134 16.58 -17.79 11.76
C PRO A 134 16.78 -19.28 11.55
N ILE A 135 17.53 -19.88 12.45
CA ILE A 135 17.49 -21.32 12.66
C ILE A 135 16.16 -21.59 13.37
N ILE A 136 15.36 -22.46 12.80
CA ILE A 136 14.01 -22.76 13.31
C ILE A 136 13.98 -24.20 13.82
N GLU A 137 13.55 -24.36 15.07
CA GLU A 137 13.32 -25.64 15.71
C GLU A 137 11.88 -25.74 16.23
N CYS A 138 11.43 -26.95 16.53
CA CYS A 138 10.17 -27.15 17.24
C CYS A 138 10.28 -26.56 18.64
N GLY A 139 9.34 -25.67 18.98
CA GLY A 139 9.33 -24.96 20.24
C GLY A 139 8.04 -25.21 21.05
N THR A 140 7.98 -24.57 22.21
CA THR A 140 6.80 -24.48 23.04
C THR A 140 5.86 -23.34 22.58
N ALA A 141 4.65 -23.30 23.13
CA ALA A 141 3.71 -22.20 22.87
C ALA A 141 4.24 -20.85 23.38
N GLU A 142 4.98 -20.87 24.49
CA GLU A 142 5.63 -19.69 25.06
C GLU A 142 6.75 -19.17 24.15
N GLU A 143 7.65 -20.03 23.69
CA GLU A 143 8.71 -19.65 22.76
C GLU A 143 8.13 -19.11 21.45
N ASP A 144 7.07 -19.75 20.92
CA ASP A 144 6.37 -19.24 19.72
C ASP A 144 5.70 -17.89 19.95
N ALA A 145 5.16 -17.62 21.15
CA ALA A 145 4.61 -16.32 21.51
C ALA A 145 5.70 -15.24 21.58
N LEU A 146 6.82 -15.54 22.24
CA LEU A 146 7.87 -14.56 22.53
C LEU A 146 8.67 -14.14 21.28
N ARG A 147 8.80 -15.00 20.28
CA ARG A 147 9.48 -14.67 19.01
C ARG A 147 8.68 -13.76 18.08
N ARG A 148 7.41 -13.49 18.34
CA ARG A 148 6.52 -12.71 17.45
C ARG A 148 6.84 -11.22 17.44
N ASP A 149 6.26 -10.53 16.47
CA ASP A 149 6.48 -9.09 16.23
C ASP A 149 5.78 -8.19 17.24
N ALA A 150 4.61 -8.62 17.75
CA ALA A 150 3.82 -7.82 18.69
C ALA A 150 3.06 -8.73 19.68
N THR A 151 2.92 -8.26 20.92
CA THR A 151 2.19 -8.97 22.00
C THR A 151 0.77 -9.34 21.60
N LEU A 152 0.07 -8.44 20.90
CA LEU A 152 -1.31 -8.66 20.43
C LEU A 152 -1.42 -9.75 19.34
N ASN A 153 -0.32 -10.10 18.67
CA ASN A 153 -0.25 -11.21 17.72
C ASN A 153 0.29 -12.51 18.36
N ALA A 154 0.66 -12.44 19.63
CA ALA A 154 1.20 -13.55 20.41
C ALA A 154 0.14 -14.28 21.26
N LEU A 155 -1.13 -13.93 21.07
CA LEU A 155 -2.26 -14.60 21.73
C LEU A 155 -2.61 -15.90 21.01
N PHE A 156 -3.03 -16.88 21.79
CA PHE A 156 -3.50 -18.18 21.31
C PHE A 156 -4.93 -18.44 21.80
N TYR A 157 -5.67 -19.21 21.03
CA TYR A 157 -6.91 -19.82 21.45
C TYR A 157 -6.72 -21.33 21.53
N ASN A 158 -6.68 -21.86 22.75
CA ASN A 158 -6.56 -23.30 23.00
C ASN A 158 -7.87 -23.99 22.58
N ILE A 159 -7.81 -24.78 21.51
CA ILE A 159 -9.00 -25.45 20.92
C ILE A 159 -9.56 -26.50 21.91
N ASN A 160 -8.68 -27.24 22.57
CA ASN A 160 -9.07 -28.30 23.49
C ASN A 160 -9.85 -27.74 24.71
N GLN A 161 -9.34 -26.68 25.32
CA GLN A 161 -9.90 -26.09 26.54
C GLN A 161 -10.93 -24.98 26.27
N GLY A 162 -10.91 -24.38 25.08
CA GLY A 162 -11.79 -23.25 24.73
C GLY A 162 -11.42 -21.94 25.42
N VAL A 163 -10.14 -21.74 25.77
CA VAL A 163 -9.63 -20.57 26.51
C VAL A 163 -8.58 -19.80 25.72
N ILE A 164 -8.45 -18.51 26.03
CA ILE A 164 -7.39 -17.66 25.48
C ILE A 164 -6.15 -17.82 26.36
N GLU A 165 -5.01 -18.04 25.74
CA GLU A 165 -3.70 -18.13 26.40
C GLU A 165 -2.85 -16.92 25.99
N ASP A 166 -2.28 -16.23 26.97
CA ASP A 166 -1.38 -15.07 26.81
C ASP A 166 -0.05 -15.34 27.52
N PHE A 167 0.88 -15.96 26.80
CA PHE A 167 2.20 -16.29 27.34
C PHE A 167 3.11 -15.06 27.52
N THR A 168 2.77 -13.92 26.93
CA THR A 168 3.50 -12.67 27.13
C THR A 168 3.11 -11.95 28.43
N GLY A 169 1.94 -12.28 28.98
CA GLY A 169 1.32 -11.60 30.12
C GLY A 169 0.92 -10.16 29.86
N LYS A 170 1.02 -9.68 28.60
CA LYS A 170 0.72 -8.28 28.21
C LYS A 170 -0.23 -8.18 27.01
N GLY A 171 -0.40 -9.25 26.22
CA GLY A 171 -1.10 -9.21 24.96
C GLY A 171 -2.57 -8.78 25.08
N LEU A 172 -3.31 -9.29 26.06
CA LEU A 172 -4.69 -8.93 26.32
C LEU A 172 -4.84 -7.47 26.82
N ASP A 173 -3.94 -7.02 27.69
CA ASP A 173 -3.95 -5.66 28.20
C ASP A 173 -3.54 -4.66 27.12
N ASP A 174 -2.54 -4.98 26.32
CA ASP A 174 -2.12 -4.17 25.19
C ASP A 174 -3.24 -4.03 24.15
N LEU A 175 -3.93 -5.13 23.85
CA LEU A 175 -5.09 -5.09 22.96
C LEU A 175 -6.21 -4.20 23.48
N ARG A 176 -6.53 -4.30 24.79
CA ARG A 176 -7.55 -3.48 25.48
C ARG A 176 -7.18 -2.01 25.51
N ASN A 177 -5.92 -1.70 25.75
CA ASN A 177 -5.44 -0.33 25.86
C ASN A 177 -5.03 0.29 24.52
N GLY A 178 -5.00 -0.50 23.44
CA GLY A 178 -4.58 -0.06 22.11
C GLY A 178 -3.09 0.28 22.06
N ILE A 179 -2.26 -0.58 22.63
CA ILE A 179 -0.80 -0.43 22.69
C ILE A 179 -0.14 -1.46 21.78
N LEU A 180 0.90 -1.03 21.08
CA LEU A 180 1.78 -1.89 20.29
C LEU A 180 3.14 -1.95 20.94
N ARG A 181 3.54 -3.15 21.33
CA ARG A 181 4.90 -3.44 21.83
C ARG A 181 5.35 -4.82 21.38
N THR A 182 6.64 -5.05 21.39
CA THR A 182 7.23 -6.36 21.13
C THR A 182 7.14 -7.25 22.39
N PRO A 183 7.02 -8.59 22.22
CA PRO A 183 7.03 -9.52 23.36
C PRO A 183 8.34 -9.48 24.15
N LEU A 184 9.46 -9.40 23.43
CA LEU A 184 10.82 -9.30 23.97
C LEU A 184 11.38 -7.90 23.78
N GLN A 185 12.68 -7.73 24.16
CA GLN A 185 13.41 -6.46 24.03
C GLN A 185 13.28 -5.90 22.60
N PRO A 186 12.77 -4.67 22.42
CA PRO A 186 12.46 -4.14 21.10
C PRO A 186 13.66 -4.04 20.17
N LEU A 187 14.79 -3.51 20.66
CA LEU A 187 15.99 -3.33 19.86
C LEU A 187 16.48 -4.65 19.26
N GLN A 188 16.61 -5.70 20.09
CA GLN A 188 17.03 -7.01 19.60
C GLN A 188 16.02 -7.59 18.61
N THR A 189 14.73 -7.49 18.92
CA THR A 189 13.63 -7.95 18.06
C THR A 189 13.68 -7.32 16.66
N PHE A 190 14.09 -6.04 16.55
CA PHE A 190 14.21 -5.34 15.28
C PHE A 190 15.54 -5.61 14.57
N LEU A 191 16.61 -5.86 15.29
CA LEU A 191 17.88 -6.29 14.68
C LEU A 191 17.79 -7.71 14.10
N ASP A 192 17.02 -8.59 14.72
CA ASP A 192 16.74 -9.94 14.24
C ASP A 192 15.97 -9.90 12.89
N ASP A 193 14.85 -9.20 12.83
CA ASP A 193 14.11 -8.92 11.56
C ASP A 193 13.66 -7.47 11.50
N PRO A 194 14.42 -6.59 10.83
CA PRO A 194 14.10 -5.16 10.71
C PRO A 194 12.74 -4.87 10.05
N LEU A 195 12.19 -5.81 9.29
CA LEU A 195 10.86 -5.64 8.71
C LEU A 195 9.77 -5.54 9.79
N ARG A 196 10.01 -6.06 10.99
CA ARG A 196 9.08 -5.95 12.12
C ARG A 196 8.76 -4.49 12.45
N VAL A 197 9.68 -3.55 12.23
CA VAL A 197 9.40 -2.11 12.38
C VAL A 197 8.25 -1.69 11.46
N LEU A 198 8.33 -1.99 10.17
CA LEU A 198 7.25 -1.66 9.22
C LEU A 198 5.95 -2.41 9.52
N ARG A 199 6.04 -3.64 10.02
CA ARG A 199 4.87 -4.42 10.45
C ARG A 199 4.17 -3.78 11.64
N LEU A 200 4.91 -3.29 12.66
CA LEU A 200 4.32 -2.58 13.79
C LEU A 200 3.69 -1.26 13.33
N ILE A 201 4.37 -0.49 12.47
CA ILE A 201 3.82 0.73 11.87
C ILE A 201 2.51 0.43 11.12
N ARG A 202 2.47 -0.66 10.36
CA ARG A 202 1.24 -1.11 9.69
C ARG A 202 0.13 -1.44 10.68
N PHE A 203 0.42 -2.12 11.78
CA PHE A 203 -0.58 -2.39 12.81
C PHE A 203 -1.04 -1.11 13.51
N ALA A 204 -0.13 -0.18 13.80
CA ALA A 204 -0.45 1.13 14.34
C ALA A 204 -1.46 1.87 13.44
N SER A 205 -1.16 1.93 12.14
CA SER A 205 -1.97 2.54 11.11
C SER A 205 -3.33 1.84 10.89
N ARG A 206 -3.34 0.49 10.91
CA ARG A 206 -4.56 -0.32 10.71
C ARG A 206 -5.53 -0.22 11.89
N PHE A 207 -5.01 -0.29 13.12
CA PHE A 207 -5.83 -0.39 14.32
C PHE A 207 -5.96 0.91 15.10
N ASN A 208 -5.27 1.97 14.70
CA ASN A 208 -5.13 3.21 15.48
C ASN A 208 -4.62 2.93 16.90
N PHE A 209 -3.55 2.14 17.01
CA PHE A 209 -2.89 1.81 18.26
C PHE A 209 -1.63 2.65 18.45
N LEU A 210 -1.37 3.04 19.71
CA LEU A 210 -0.13 3.73 20.06
C LEU A 210 1.03 2.74 20.11
N VAL A 211 2.15 3.14 19.53
CA VAL A 211 3.41 2.42 19.74
C VAL A 211 3.94 2.79 21.11
N GLU A 212 4.29 1.79 21.91
CA GLU A 212 4.86 1.98 23.24
C GLU A 212 6.19 2.73 23.17
N SER A 213 6.50 3.56 24.18
CA SER A 213 7.61 4.51 24.12
C SER A 213 8.98 3.85 23.90
N GLU A 214 9.32 2.76 24.60
CA GLU A 214 10.57 2.03 24.45
C GLU A 214 10.66 1.38 23.08
N THR A 215 9.55 0.83 22.59
CA THR A 215 9.43 0.25 21.25
C THR A 215 9.62 1.33 20.17
N LEU A 216 9.01 2.50 20.32
CA LEU A 216 9.15 3.62 19.38
C LEU A 216 10.58 4.18 19.36
N GLU A 217 11.21 4.34 20.53
CA GLU A 217 12.60 4.78 20.64
C GLU A 217 13.55 3.80 19.96
N SER A 218 13.37 2.51 20.19
CA SER A 218 14.17 1.46 19.53
C SER A 218 14.07 1.50 18.00
N MET A 219 12.90 1.85 17.45
CA MET A 219 12.71 1.99 15.99
C MET A 219 13.58 3.11 15.37
N THR A 220 14.03 4.08 16.16
CA THR A 220 14.86 5.19 15.67
C THR A 220 16.34 4.84 15.49
N ASN A 221 16.74 3.65 15.91
CA ASN A 221 18.14 3.20 15.86
C ASN A 221 18.67 3.10 14.41
N ASP A 222 19.85 3.68 14.17
CA ASP A 222 20.44 3.76 12.82
C ASP A 222 20.92 2.40 12.29
N GLU A 223 21.28 1.47 13.17
CA GLU A 223 21.64 0.10 12.78
C GLU A 223 20.43 -0.64 12.20
N ILE A 224 19.24 -0.45 12.77
CA ILE A 224 17.99 -1.00 12.23
C ILE A 224 17.71 -0.45 10.83
N LYS A 225 17.88 0.87 10.62
CA LYS A 225 17.69 1.51 9.31
C LYS A 225 18.63 0.94 8.25
N SER A 226 19.90 0.81 8.61
CA SER A 226 20.93 0.20 7.75
C SER A 226 20.61 -1.26 7.45
N THR A 227 20.26 -2.03 8.47
CA THR A 227 19.94 -3.45 8.34
C THR A 227 18.67 -3.68 7.51
N LEU A 228 17.66 -2.81 7.62
CA LEU A 228 16.46 -2.85 6.77
C LEU A 228 16.81 -2.79 5.28
N VAL A 229 17.72 -1.87 4.91
CA VAL A 229 18.14 -1.70 3.51
C VAL A 229 18.93 -2.90 2.99
N HIS A 230 19.80 -3.48 3.82
CA HIS A 230 20.72 -4.54 3.38
C HIS A 230 20.13 -5.95 3.49
N LYS A 231 19.36 -6.23 4.56
CA LYS A 231 18.85 -7.59 4.82
C LYS A 231 17.44 -7.85 4.25
N ILE A 232 16.61 -6.81 4.05
CA ILE A 232 15.21 -7.00 3.65
C ILE A 232 15.03 -6.76 2.16
N SER A 233 14.35 -7.70 1.49
CA SER A 233 14.05 -7.54 0.06
C SER A 233 13.07 -6.38 -0.17
N ARG A 234 13.28 -5.62 -1.25
CA ARG A 234 12.44 -4.48 -1.62
C ARG A 234 10.97 -4.86 -1.80
N GLU A 235 10.71 -6.06 -2.29
CA GLU A 235 9.34 -6.61 -2.40
C GLU A 235 8.64 -6.68 -1.03
N ARG A 236 9.31 -7.20 0.01
CA ARG A 236 8.73 -7.26 1.36
C ARG A 236 8.46 -5.86 1.93
N ILE A 237 9.37 -4.91 1.69
CA ILE A 237 9.18 -3.50 2.08
C ILE A 237 7.97 -2.93 1.36
N GLY A 238 7.87 -3.10 0.04
CA GLY A 238 6.75 -2.61 -0.77
C GLY A 238 5.40 -3.15 -0.30
N VAL A 239 5.31 -4.44 0.04
CA VAL A 239 4.08 -5.05 0.58
C VAL A 239 3.65 -4.39 1.90
N GLU A 240 4.57 -4.11 2.82
CA GLU A 240 4.21 -3.42 4.08
C GLU A 240 3.81 -1.96 3.82
N VAL A 241 4.52 -1.25 2.94
CA VAL A 241 4.17 0.13 2.53
C VAL A 241 2.79 0.17 1.89
N GLU A 242 2.48 -0.73 0.96
CA GLU A 242 1.15 -0.81 0.35
C GLU A 242 0.05 -0.99 1.41
N LYS A 243 0.26 -1.92 2.36
CA LYS A 243 -0.69 -2.17 3.45
C LYS A 243 -0.83 -0.97 4.40
N ILE A 244 0.22 -0.16 4.57
CA ILE A 244 0.16 1.10 5.33
C ILE A 244 -0.69 2.12 4.56
N LEU A 245 -0.38 2.36 3.29
CA LEU A 245 -1.08 3.35 2.45
C LEU A 245 -2.57 3.02 2.23
N THR A 246 -2.93 1.73 2.24
CA THR A 246 -4.31 1.26 2.10
C THR A 246 -5.03 1.03 3.44
N SER A 247 -4.37 1.31 4.56
CA SER A 247 -4.91 1.11 5.90
C SER A 247 -6.02 2.11 6.25
N LYS A 248 -6.55 1.98 7.46
CA LYS A 248 -7.57 2.90 7.98
C LYS A 248 -7.03 4.32 8.21
N ASN A 249 -5.76 4.43 8.63
CA ASN A 249 -5.12 5.70 8.98
C ASN A 249 -3.68 5.75 8.41
N PRO A 250 -3.53 5.90 7.06
CA PRO A 250 -2.22 5.94 6.42
C PRO A 250 -1.38 7.14 6.90
N GLU A 251 -2.01 8.27 7.25
CA GLU A 251 -1.35 9.47 7.75
C GLU A 251 -0.53 9.15 9.00
N TYR A 252 -1.11 8.42 9.93
CA TYR A 252 -0.41 8.00 11.14
C TYR A 252 0.75 7.06 10.82
N GLY A 253 0.55 6.12 9.90
CA GLY A 253 1.63 5.24 9.45
C GLY A 253 2.79 5.99 8.80
N LEU A 254 2.49 6.97 7.94
CA LEU A 254 3.50 7.83 7.30
C LEU A 254 4.19 8.75 8.32
N HIS A 255 3.45 9.27 9.31
CA HIS A 255 4.05 10.05 10.40
C HIS A 255 5.05 9.21 11.20
N LEU A 256 4.71 7.96 11.53
CA LEU A 256 5.63 7.02 12.19
C LEU A 256 6.87 6.76 11.32
N ILE A 257 6.71 6.47 10.01
CA ILE A 257 7.82 6.28 9.07
C ILE A 257 8.78 7.49 9.09
N ASN A 258 8.22 8.70 9.03
CA ASN A 258 9.02 9.92 9.05
C ASN A 258 9.70 10.15 10.40
N TYR A 259 8.95 10.00 11.49
CA TYR A 259 9.45 10.21 12.84
C TYR A 259 10.63 9.29 13.19
N VAL A 260 10.55 8.00 12.83
CA VAL A 260 11.64 7.05 13.06
C VAL A 260 12.78 7.16 12.03
N GLY A 261 12.67 8.07 11.05
CA GLY A 261 13.72 8.35 10.06
C GLY A 261 13.85 7.30 8.96
N LEU A 262 12.79 6.55 8.65
CA LEU A 262 12.80 5.51 7.61
C LEU A 262 12.43 6.01 6.22
N THR A 263 12.05 7.28 6.06
CA THR A 263 11.58 7.82 4.78
C THR A 263 12.56 7.57 3.64
N LYS A 264 13.85 7.92 3.83
CA LYS A 264 14.91 7.72 2.82
C LYS A 264 15.24 6.24 2.58
N SER A 265 15.13 5.40 3.61
CA SER A 265 15.39 3.96 3.49
C SER A 265 14.29 3.23 2.71
N ILE A 266 13.08 3.75 2.71
CA ILE A 266 11.91 3.19 2.03
C ILE A 266 11.80 3.73 0.59
N PHE A 267 11.75 5.06 0.43
CA PHE A 267 11.47 5.73 -0.85
C PHE A 267 12.77 6.07 -1.61
N ASN A 268 13.45 5.04 -2.08
CA ASN A 268 14.66 5.12 -2.88
C ASN A 268 14.67 4.02 -3.96
N ALA A 269 15.65 4.04 -4.85
CA ALA A 269 15.75 3.05 -5.93
C ALA A 269 16.23 1.65 -5.48
N GLY A 270 16.45 1.42 -4.19
CA GLY A 270 16.96 0.14 -3.69
C GLY A 270 18.30 -0.25 -4.33
N PRO A 271 18.50 -1.52 -4.71
CA PRO A 271 19.74 -1.96 -5.36
C PRO A 271 20.05 -1.24 -6.69
N PHE A 272 19.05 -0.64 -7.33
CA PHE A 272 19.22 0.11 -8.57
C PHE A 272 20.01 1.42 -8.37
N ASN A 273 20.18 1.89 -7.13
CA ASN A 273 21.04 3.05 -6.82
C ASN A 273 22.46 2.85 -7.38
N GLN A 274 23.03 1.66 -7.32
CA GLN A 274 24.36 1.37 -7.89
C GLN A 274 24.41 1.62 -9.41
N VAL A 275 23.33 1.34 -10.12
CA VAL A 275 23.22 1.61 -11.57
C VAL A 275 23.14 3.11 -11.82
N ILE A 276 22.38 3.84 -10.99
CA ILE A 276 22.28 5.30 -11.08
C ILE A 276 23.65 5.94 -10.82
N GLU A 277 24.32 5.55 -9.75
CA GLU A 277 25.65 6.08 -9.37
C GLU A 277 26.70 5.82 -10.47
N ALA A 278 26.66 4.67 -11.11
CA ALA A 278 27.59 4.30 -12.18
C ALA A 278 27.37 5.08 -13.50
N ASN A 279 26.16 5.62 -13.74
CA ASN A 279 25.76 6.19 -15.02
C ASN A 279 25.54 7.71 -15.00
N ASN A 280 25.55 8.34 -13.82
CA ASN A 280 25.27 9.77 -13.65
C ASN A 280 26.46 10.51 -13.02
N ASP A 281 26.54 11.81 -13.27
CA ASP A 281 27.55 12.68 -12.72
C ASP A 281 27.22 13.10 -11.27
N LYS A 282 28.20 13.78 -10.63
CA LYS A 282 28.06 14.23 -9.24
C LYS A 282 26.92 15.23 -9.05
N ASP A 283 26.65 16.08 -10.04
CA ASP A 283 25.62 17.11 -9.92
C ASP A 283 24.23 16.46 -9.93
N THR A 284 24.00 15.51 -10.81
CA THR A 284 22.78 14.68 -10.83
C THR A 284 22.59 13.91 -9.50
N LEU A 285 23.67 13.34 -8.94
CA LEU A 285 23.60 12.63 -7.66
C LEU A 285 23.33 13.58 -6.47
N ASN A 286 23.89 14.79 -6.50
CA ASN A 286 23.61 15.82 -5.51
C ASN A 286 22.15 16.27 -5.57
N GLU A 287 21.61 16.46 -6.77
CA GLU A 287 20.20 16.79 -6.97
C GLU A 287 19.28 15.67 -6.45
N MET A 288 19.59 14.40 -6.76
CA MET A 288 18.88 13.25 -6.20
C MET A 288 18.84 13.26 -4.68
N ASN A 289 19.97 13.56 -4.04
CA ASN A 289 20.06 13.65 -2.58
C ASN A 289 19.24 14.84 -2.04
N SER A 290 19.23 15.97 -2.76
CA SER A 290 18.38 17.12 -2.42
C SER A 290 16.89 16.76 -2.48
N CYS A 291 16.43 16.08 -3.53
CA CYS A 291 15.06 15.61 -3.64
C CYS A 291 14.69 14.67 -2.47
N ALA A 292 15.60 13.76 -2.08
CA ALA A 292 15.40 12.86 -0.95
C ALA A 292 15.35 13.60 0.40
N GLN A 293 16.06 14.72 0.55
CA GLN A 293 15.95 15.60 1.72
C GLN A 293 14.63 16.35 1.72
N ASN A 294 14.25 16.93 0.58
CA ASN A 294 12.99 17.64 0.41
C ASN A 294 11.78 16.73 0.71
N LEU A 295 11.81 15.46 0.29
CA LEU A 295 10.79 14.49 0.63
C LEU A 295 10.63 14.36 2.15
N SER A 296 11.73 14.23 2.88
CA SER A 296 11.68 14.07 4.34
C SER A 296 11.21 15.33 5.07
N SER A 297 11.54 16.52 4.56
CA SER A 297 11.14 17.80 5.16
C SER A 297 9.72 18.22 4.79
N GLN A 298 9.25 17.87 3.59
CA GLN A 298 7.89 18.20 3.11
C GLN A 298 6.82 17.27 3.69
N LEU A 299 7.16 16.02 3.97
CA LEU A 299 6.19 15.03 4.45
C LEU A 299 5.45 15.46 5.73
N PRO A 300 6.07 16.10 6.75
CA PRO A 300 5.33 16.64 7.89
C PRO A 300 4.29 17.70 7.51
N ILE A 301 4.57 18.56 6.53
CA ILE A 301 3.64 19.57 6.02
C ILE A 301 2.44 18.89 5.37
N VAL A 302 2.68 17.92 4.49
CA VAL A 302 1.65 17.10 3.83
C VAL A 302 0.73 16.44 4.87
N LEU A 303 1.32 15.81 5.89
CA LEU A 303 0.59 15.10 6.94
C LEU A 303 -0.18 16.05 7.87
N GLY A 304 0.37 17.23 8.17
CA GLY A 304 -0.30 18.25 8.99
C GLY A 304 -1.43 18.96 8.24
N LEU A 305 -1.27 19.16 6.93
CA LEU A 305 -2.31 19.76 6.08
C LEU A 305 -3.50 18.83 5.86
N PHE A 306 -3.25 17.55 5.62
CA PHE A 306 -4.27 16.62 5.12
C PHE A 306 -5.55 16.57 5.98
N PRO A 307 -5.52 16.49 7.33
CA PRO A 307 -6.74 16.52 8.15
C PRO A 307 -7.52 17.81 8.02
N VAL A 308 -6.84 18.95 7.85
CA VAL A 308 -7.48 20.27 7.68
C VAL A 308 -8.15 20.35 6.32
N PHE A 309 -7.44 19.93 5.27
CA PHE A 309 -7.95 19.81 3.90
C PHE A 309 -9.22 18.93 3.86
N GLN A 310 -9.13 17.71 4.39
CA GLN A 310 -10.26 16.79 4.48
C GLN A 310 -11.48 17.41 5.17
N ASN A 311 -11.29 18.04 6.33
CA ASN A 311 -12.37 18.68 7.07
C ASN A 311 -12.97 19.86 6.30
N THR A 312 -12.15 20.64 5.60
CA THR A 312 -12.61 21.77 4.80
C THR A 312 -13.42 21.27 3.59
N VAL A 313 -12.94 20.28 2.85
CA VAL A 313 -13.69 19.67 1.73
C VAL A 313 -15.04 19.12 2.20
N LYS A 314 -15.06 18.34 3.30
CA LYS A 314 -16.30 17.73 3.83
C LYS A 314 -17.34 18.76 4.35
N ARG A 315 -16.89 19.93 4.77
CA ARG A 315 -17.77 21.01 5.26
C ARG A 315 -18.15 22.02 4.17
N SER A 316 -17.50 21.96 3.02
CA SER A 316 -17.80 22.85 1.90
C SER A 316 -19.11 22.45 1.22
N ASN A 317 -19.77 23.44 0.60
CA ASN A 317 -20.94 23.20 -0.26
C ASN A 317 -20.53 22.92 -1.73
N LEU A 318 -19.26 22.59 -1.97
CA LEU A 318 -18.67 22.40 -3.28
C LEU A 318 -18.84 20.94 -3.70
N SER A 319 -19.95 20.65 -4.39
CA SER A 319 -20.42 19.28 -4.62
C SER A 319 -19.50 18.49 -5.54
N ARG A 320 -18.96 19.07 -6.60
CA ARG A 320 -18.13 18.39 -7.60
C ARG A 320 -16.78 17.97 -7.03
N PHE A 321 -16.13 18.89 -6.32
CA PHE A 321 -14.85 18.59 -5.69
C PHE A 321 -15.02 17.56 -4.56
N HIS A 322 -16.10 17.68 -3.79
CA HIS A 322 -16.44 16.70 -2.75
C HIS A 322 -16.70 15.31 -3.35
N GLU A 323 -17.46 15.20 -4.43
CA GLU A 323 -17.68 13.92 -5.13
C GLU A 323 -16.37 13.30 -5.63
N ALA A 324 -15.50 14.10 -6.27
CA ALA A 324 -14.18 13.65 -6.74
C ALA A 324 -13.29 13.20 -5.57
N TYR A 325 -13.27 13.97 -4.48
CA TYR A 325 -12.56 13.64 -3.25
C TYR A 325 -13.04 12.30 -2.65
N GLU A 326 -14.36 12.14 -2.44
CA GLU A 326 -14.91 10.91 -1.87
C GLU A 326 -14.67 9.69 -2.77
N ALA A 327 -14.75 9.84 -4.10
CA ALA A 327 -14.44 8.76 -5.03
C ALA A 327 -12.98 8.26 -4.86
N ILE A 328 -12.04 9.18 -4.61
CA ILE A 328 -10.62 8.83 -4.41
C ILE A 328 -10.41 8.17 -3.05
N PHE A 329 -10.94 8.76 -1.96
CA PHE A 329 -10.61 8.30 -0.61
C PHE A 329 -11.44 7.11 -0.12
N ASN A 330 -12.54 6.78 -0.80
CA ASN A 330 -13.31 5.55 -0.61
C ASN A 330 -12.76 4.37 -1.42
N ASP A 331 -12.00 4.60 -2.48
CA ASP A 331 -11.30 3.57 -3.24
C ASP A 331 -9.88 3.36 -2.70
N LYS A 332 -9.55 2.12 -2.31
CA LYS A 332 -8.25 1.78 -1.74
C LYS A 332 -7.08 2.02 -2.70
N GLN A 333 -7.29 1.77 -3.99
CA GLN A 333 -6.26 1.93 -5.01
C GLN A 333 -6.01 3.41 -5.28
N LEU A 334 -7.07 4.21 -5.52
CA LEU A 334 -6.93 5.65 -5.76
C LEU A 334 -6.32 6.37 -4.55
N LYS A 335 -6.74 6.02 -3.33
CA LYS A 335 -6.16 6.52 -2.10
C LYS A 335 -4.66 6.23 -2.00
N LYS A 336 -4.24 5.01 -2.33
CA LYS A 336 -2.82 4.64 -2.39
C LYS A 336 -2.06 5.51 -3.40
N LEU A 337 -2.61 5.68 -4.62
CA LEU A 337 -1.97 6.50 -5.66
C LEU A 337 -1.86 7.97 -5.23
N PHE A 338 -2.89 8.53 -4.59
CA PHE A 338 -2.84 9.90 -4.04
C PHE A 338 -1.67 10.07 -3.06
N TRP A 339 -1.52 9.16 -2.10
CA TRP A 339 -0.42 9.23 -1.13
C TRP A 339 0.94 9.07 -1.79
N LEU A 340 1.06 8.19 -2.79
CA LEU A 340 2.32 8.04 -3.54
C LEU A 340 2.67 9.32 -4.30
N CYS A 341 1.70 9.98 -4.93
CA CYS A 341 1.92 11.29 -5.57
C CYS A 341 2.39 12.32 -4.54
N ALA A 342 1.71 12.43 -3.38
CA ALA A 342 2.04 13.41 -2.35
C ALA A 342 3.42 13.17 -1.71
N ILE A 343 3.83 11.91 -1.54
CA ILE A 343 5.15 11.55 -1.02
C ILE A 343 6.25 11.84 -2.04
N LEU A 344 6.03 11.49 -3.32
CA LEU A 344 7.07 11.52 -4.35
C LEU A 344 7.12 12.83 -5.15
N GLN A 345 6.25 13.79 -4.84
CA GLN A 345 6.24 15.10 -5.49
C GLN A 345 7.61 15.80 -5.52
N PRO A 346 8.47 15.74 -4.49
CA PRO A 346 9.80 16.33 -4.55
C PRO A 346 10.72 15.83 -5.67
N TYR A 347 10.37 14.73 -6.35
CA TYR A 347 11.06 14.21 -7.53
C TYR A 347 10.40 14.64 -8.86
N GLU A 348 9.50 15.62 -8.85
CA GLU A 348 8.66 16.04 -9.98
C GLU A 348 9.40 15.99 -11.32
N SER A 349 10.28 16.80 -11.66
CA SER A 349 10.94 16.82 -12.98
C SER A 349 12.23 15.98 -13.01
N PHE A 350 12.58 15.30 -11.92
CA PHE A 350 13.88 14.68 -11.78
C PHE A 350 13.98 13.34 -12.50
N SER A 351 14.95 13.25 -13.41
CA SER A 351 15.21 12.06 -14.24
C SER A 351 16.69 11.70 -14.24
N VAL A 352 16.99 10.42 -14.29
CA VAL A 352 18.36 9.89 -14.28
C VAL A 352 18.62 8.98 -15.47
N LYS A 353 19.89 8.82 -15.84
CA LYS A 353 20.31 7.82 -16.83
C LYS A 353 20.23 6.44 -16.20
N SER A 354 19.31 5.62 -16.70
CA SER A 354 19.06 4.28 -16.18
C SER A 354 19.82 3.16 -16.93
N ASN A 355 20.51 3.48 -18.03
CA ASN A 355 21.25 2.51 -18.83
C ASN A 355 22.52 3.13 -19.45
N ALA A 356 23.66 2.43 -19.31
CA ALA A 356 24.96 2.85 -19.88
C ALA A 356 25.00 2.83 -21.41
N LYS A 357 24.19 1.98 -22.07
CA LYS A 357 24.24 1.77 -23.54
C LYS A 357 23.27 2.65 -24.33
N ARG A 358 22.23 3.18 -23.71
CA ARG A 358 21.28 4.12 -24.31
C ARG A 358 21.12 5.31 -23.39
N VAL A 359 21.31 6.52 -23.93
CA VAL A 359 21.02 7.76 -23.21
C VAL A 359 19.50 7.89 -23.11
N MET A 360 18.92 7.09 -22.23
CA MET A 360 17.49 7.12 -21.93
C MET A 360 17.35 7.65 -20.50
N LEU A 361 16.75 8.81 -20.39
CA LEU A 361 16.37 9.38 -19.09
C LEU A 361 15.11 8.67 -18.60
N THR A 362 15.15 8.19 -17.37
CA THR A 362 14.00 7.59 -16.70
C THR A 362 13.68 8.42 -15.46
N GLN A 363 12.41 8.68 -15.24
CA GLN A 363 11.96 9.44 -14.08
C GLN A 363 12.29 8.71 -12.78
N MET A 364 12.79 9.45 -11.80
CA MET A 364 13.12 8.88 -10.51
C MET A 364 11.89 8.31 -9.79
N VAL A 365 10.72 8.92 -9.96
CA VAL A 365 9.45 8.41 -9.43
C VAL A 365 9.17 6.99 -9.93
N GLU A 366 9.30 6.73 -11.25
CA GLU A 366 9.13 5.41 -11.83
C GLU A 366 10.12 4.41 -11.22
N ILE A 367 11.38 4.79 -11.10
CA ILE A 367 12.44 3.93 -10.55
C ILE A 367 12.15 3.58 -9.08
N ILE A 368 11.79 4.56 -8.26
CA ILE A 368 11.45 4.33 -6.83
C ILE A 368 10.29 3.34 -6.72
N LEU A 369 9.24 3.51 -7.50
CA LEU A 369 8.06 2.65 -7.42
C LEU A 369 8.35 1.24 -7.94
N LYS A 370 9.03 1.12 -9.09
CA LYS A 370 9.30 -0.14 -9.76
C LYS A 370 10.44 -0.93 -9.11
N GLU A 371 11.59 -0.29 -8.88
CA GLU A 371 12.79 -0.96 -8.36
C GLU A 371 12.89 -0.85 -6.83
N GLY A 372 12.44 0.27 -6.29
CA GLY A 372 12.47 0.55 -4.86
C GLY A 372 11.36 -0.11 -4.06
N LEU A 373 10.13 -0.12 -4.56
CA LEU A 373 8.97 -0.70 -3.87
C LEU A 373 8.40 -1.94 -4.55
N ARG A 374 8.90 -2.29 -5.74
CA ARG A 374 8.41 -3.44 -6.53
C ARG A 374 6.93 -3.37 -6.87
N PHE A 375 6.41 -2.16 -7.04
CA PHE A 375 5.03 -1.96 -7.47
C PHE A 375 4.86 -2.26 -8.97
N GLY A 376 3.63 -2.61 -9.34
CA GLY A 376 3.28 -2.93 -10.72
C GLY A 376 3.01 -1.70 -11.58
N LYS A 377 2.72 -1.95 -12.86
CA LYS A 377 2.43 -0.89 -13.84
C LYS A 377 1.24 -0.03 -13.46
N HIS A 378 0.26 -0.62 -12.79
CA HIS A 378 -0.95 0.09 -12.35
C HIS A 378 -0.72 1.14 -11.25
N GLU A 379 0.45 1.09 -10.60
CA GLU A 379 0.89 2.08 -9.63
C GLU A 379 1.88 3.06 -10.25
N PHE A 380 2.97 2.56 -10.86
CA PHE A 380 4.04 3.46 -11.28
C PHE A 380 3.68 4.33 -12.49
N ASP A 381 2.90 3.86 -13.48
CA ASP A 381 2.50 4.66 -14.64
C ASP A 381 1.67 5.90 -14.21
N PRO A 382 0.53 5.76 -13.50
CA PRO A 382 -0.28 6.92 -13.14
C PRO A 382 0.45 7.88 -12.19
N VAL A 383 1.18 7.37 -11.17
CA VAL A 383 1.89 8.23 -10.24
C VAL A 383 3.01 9.00 -10.94
N SER A 384 3.81 8.32 -11.79
CA SER A 384 4.88 8.99 -12.55
C SER A 384 4.33 10.05 -13.50
N THR A 385 3.20 9.77 -14.17
CA THR A 385 2.55 10.75 -15.05
C THR A 385 2.04 11.95 -14.25
N ILE A 386 1.29 11.73 -13.17
CA ILE A 386 0.71 12.80 -12.36
C ILE A 386 1.81 13.69 -11.77
N VAL A 387 2.84 13.09 -11.18
CA VAL A 387 3.94 13.85 -10.56
C VAL A 387 4.77 14.57 -11.61
N LYS A 388 5.08 13.95 -12.75
CA LYS A 388 5.83 14.59 -13.84
C LYS A 388 5.12 15.81 -14.40
N GLU A 389 3.83 15.71 -14.61
CA GLU A 389 3.05 16.73 -15.27
C GLU A 389 2.56 17.84 -14.31
N CYS A 390 3.05 17.88 -13.05
CA CYS A 390 2.69 18.94 -12.10
C CYS A 390 3.02 20.33 -12.65
N GLN A 391 4.22 20.53 -13.20
CA GLN A 391 4.59 21.83 -13.78
C GLN A 391 3.69 22.23 -14.95
N LEU A 392 3.42 21.31 -15.89
CA LEU A 392 2.49 21.57 -17.00
C LEU A 392 1.08 21.83 -16.48
N SER A 393 0.68 21.11 -15.42
CA SER A 393 -0.60 21.35 -14.76
C SER A 393 -0.69 22.77 -14.23
N HIS A 394 0.33 23.28 -13.56
CA HIS A 394 0.36 24.66 -13.09
C HIS A 394 0.20 25.66 -14.25
N GLU A 395 0.94 25.49 -15.35
CA GLU A 395 0.88 26.39 -16.50
C GLU A 395 -0.54 26.43 -17.13
N ILE A 396 -1.18 25.29 -17.33
CA ILE A 396 -2.53 25.20 -17.91
C ILE A 396 -3.58 25.72 -16.92
N LEU A 397 -3.49 25.31 -15.67
CA LEU A 397 -4.47 25.68 -14.65
C LEU A 397 -4.37 27.16 -14.28
N ASP A 398 -3.18 27.74 -14.24
CA ASP A 398 -3.02 29.18 -14.01
C ASP A 398 -3.64 29.99 -15.13
N ARG A 399 -3.51 29.56 -16.41
CA ARG A 399 -4.22 30.21 -17.55
C ARG A 399 -5.74 30.08 -17.37
N PHE A 400 -6.24 28.91 -17.06
CA PHE A 400 -7.66 28.68 -16.79
C PHE A 400 -8.18 29.54 -15.62
N PHE A 401 -7.43 29.63 -14.53
CA PHE A 401 -7.85 30.42 -13.36
C PHE A 401 -7.72 31.92 -13.54
N THR A 402 -6.89 32.38 -14.51
CA THR A 402 -6.75 33.79 -14.86
C THR A 402 -7.84 34.23 -15.82
N ASP A 403 -8.07 33.47 -16.88
CA ASP A 403 -9.08 33.73 -17.88
C ASP A 403 -9.58 32.42 -18.53
N PRO A 404 -10.67 31.84 -18.00
CA PRO A 404 -11.21 30.59 -18.51
C PRO A 404 -11.60 30.59 -19.99
N GLU A 405 -11.92 31.76 -20.55
CA GLU A 405 -12.34 31.88 -21.95
C GLU A 405 -11.15 31.82 -22.95
N GLN A 406 -9.94 32.06 -22.47
CA GLN A 406 -8.74 31.97 -23.30
C GLN A 406 -8.22 30.53 -23.46
N LEU A 407 -8.66 29.59 -22.61
CA LEU A 407 -8.24 28.19 -22.71
C LEU A 407 -9.15 27.45 -23.69
N GLN A 408 -8.59 27.00 -24.82
CA GLN A 408 -9.35 26.23 -25.81
C GLN A 408 -9.79 24.89 -25.22
N ARG A 409 -10.95 24.40 -25.66
CA ARG A 409 -11.49 23.11 -25.24
C ARG A 409 -10.52 21.95 -25.54
N SER A 410 -9.80 22.04 -26.66
CA SER A 410 -8.77 21.07 -27.04
C SER A 410 -7.57 21.07 -26.06
N GLU A 411 -7.13 22.23 -25.60
CA GLU A 411 -6.03 22.31 -24.63
C GLU A 411 -6.38 21.64 -23.32
N LEU A 412 -7.57 21.93 -22.76
CA LEU A 412 -8.06 21.28 -21.55
C LEU A 412 -8.32 19.79 -21.78
N GLY A 413 -8.91 19.42 -22.91
CA GLY A 413 -9.19 18.03 -23.24
C GLY A 413 -7.92 17.18 -23.40
N LEU A 414 -6.88 17.69 -24.06
CA LEU A 414 -5.60 17.01 -24.22
C LEU A 414 -4.85 16.93 -22.89
N TYR A 415 -4.91 17.96 -22.06
CA TYR A 415 -4.38 17.94 -20.71
C TYR A 415 -5.00 16.80 -19.89
N LEU A 416 -6.32 16.69 -19.85
CA LEU A 416 -7.00 15.62 -19.12
C LEU A 416 -6.69 14.23 -19.69
N LYS A 417 -6.61 14.12 -21.02
CA LYS A 417 -6.38 12.86 -21.72
C LYS A 417 -5.06 12.19 -21.35
N GLN A 418 -4.01 12.93 -21.00
CA GLN A 418 -2.72 12.36 -20.62
C GLN A 418 -2.77 11.58 -19.31
N PHE A 419 -3.74 11.87 -18.43
CA PHE A 419 -3.92 11.16 -17.16
C PHE A 419 -4.79 9.90 -17.29
N ASP A 420 -5.24 9.55 -18.50
CA ASP A 420 -6.17 8.45 -18.72
C ASP A 420 -7.39 8.57 -17.79
N LYS A 421 -7.84 7.49 -17.18
CA LYS A 421 -8.93 7.46 -16.20
C LYS A 421 -8.61 8.12 -14.85
N TYR A 422 -7.40 8.60 -14.65
CA TYR A 422 -6.92 9.20 -13.40
C TYR A 422 -6.98 10.75 -13.40
N SER A 423 -7.68 11.37 -14.33
CA SER A 423 -7.82 12.84 -14.42
C SER A 423 -8.38 13.45 -13.12
N ALA A 424 -9.43 12.86 -12.54
CA ALA A 424 -9.98 13.31 -11.25
C ALA A 424 -8.95 13.22 -10.11
N LEU A 425 -8.16 12.13 -10.06
CA LEU A 425 -7.07 11.98 -9.10
C LEU A 425 -6.02 13.07 -9.27
N SER A 426 -5.62 13.36 -10.51
CA SER A 426 -4.67 14.44 -10.82
C SER A 426 -5.20 15.81 -10.36
N ILE A 427 -6.47 16.11 -10.60
CA ILE A 427 -7.10 17.37 -10.20
C ILE A 427 -7.10 17.56 -8.68
N VAL A 428 -7.54 16.52 -7.93
CA VAL A 428 -7.58 16.59 -6.46
C VAL A 428 -6.17 16.64 -5.87
N PHE A 429 -5.23 15.90 -6.47
CA PHE A 429 -3.83 15.95 -6.06
C PHE A 429 -3.21 17.34 -6.31
N ASN A 430 -3.39 17.92 -7.49
CA ASN A 430 -2.86 19.26 -7.80
C ASN A 430 -3.44 20.32 -6.86
N CYS A 431 -4.76 20.27 -6.57
CA CYS A 431 -5.36 21.16 -5.57
C CYS A 431 -4.67 21.05 -4.20
N PHE A 432 -4.44 19.83 -3.74
CA PHE A 432 -3.74 19.58 -2.48
C PHE A 432 -2.29 20.04 -2.54
N ASN A 433 -1.59 19.75 -3.63
CA ASN A 433 -0.19 20.13 -3.85
C ASN A 433 0.00 21.65 -3.90
N ASP A 434 -0.87 22.39 -4.59
CA ASP A 434 -0.83 23.86 -4.63
C ASP A 434 -0.91 24.46 -3.21
N ILE A 435 -1.77 23.88 -2.36
CA ILE A 435 -1.87 24.33 -0.97
C ILE A 435 -0.58 23.97 -0.20
N VAL A 436 0.00 22.76 -0.42
CA VAL A 436 1.28 22.38 0.19
C VAL A 436 2.38 23.37 -0.20
N GLN A 437 2.47 23.77 -1.45
CA GLN A 437 3.46 24.74 -1.94
C GLN A 437 3.26 26.12 -1.31
N GLU A 438 2.00 26.60 -1.24
CA GLU A 438 1.65 27.89 -0.62
C GLU A 438 2.08 27.97 0.85
N ILE A 439 1.98 26.83 1.58
CA ILE A 439 2.32 26.79 3.01
C ILE A 439 3.69 26.17 3.30
N SER A 440 4.52 25.94 2.27
CA SER A 440 5.83 25.27 2.39
C SER A 440 6.82 25.99 3.31
N TYR A 441 6.60 27.28 3.58
CA TYR A 441 7.41 28.09 4.50
C TYR A 441 7.13 27.82 5.98
N LEU A 442 6.05 27.06 6.29
CA LEU A 442 5.67 26.79 7.67
C LEU A 442 6.57 25.71 8.27
N GLU A 443 7.10 25.99 9.45
CA GLU A 443 7.79 24.98 10.23
C GLU A 443 6.77 24.08 10.94
N VAL A 444 6.86 22.78 10.69
CA VAL A 444 6.02 21.80 11.39
C VAL A 444 6.80 21.24 12.57
N PRO A 445 6.31 21.40 13.80
CA PRO A 445 6.96 20.82 14.96
C PRO A 445 7.09 19.30 14.82
N ASN A 446 8.27 18.76 15.17
CA ASN A 446 8.47 17.33 15.25
C ASN A 446 7.77 16.76 16.49
N THR A 447 6.48 16.49 16.35
CA THR A 447 5.64 15.96 17.43
C THR A 447 5.65 14.44 17.45
N LEU A 448 5.39 13.87 18.63
CA LEU A 448 5.21 12.42 18.76
C LEU A 448 4.02 11.96 17.89
N PRO A 449 4.22 10.92 17.07
CA PRO A 449 3.13 10.38 16.26
C PRO A 449 1.95 9.91 17.11
N SER A 450 0.76 10.29 16.71
CA SER A 450 -0.49 9.92 17.39
C SER A 450 -1.52 9.41 16.39
N PRO A 451 -2.30 8.37 16.74
CA PRO A 451 -3.41 7.91 15.90
C PRO A 451 -4.58 8.90 15.82
N VAL A 452 -4.64 9.85 16.74
CA VAL A 452 -5.58 10.98 16.66
C VAL A 452 -4.84 12.11 15.95
N PRO A 453 -5.37 12.66 14.86
CA PRO A 453 -4.76 13.79 14.19
C PRO A 453 -4.61 14.94 15.18
N VAL A 454 -3.37 15.25 15.51
CA VAL A 454 -3.04 16.50 16.17
C VAL A 454 -2.89 17.50 15.05
N ASN A 455 -3.69 18.54 15.01
CA ASN A 455 -3.51 19.62 14.04
C ASN A 455 -2.33 20.51 14.50
N PRO A 456 -1.10 20.22 14.07
CA PRO A 456 0.06 21.03 14.46
C PRO A 456 0.08 22.37 13.70
N LEU A 457 -0.64 22.44 12.57
CA LEU A 457 -0.69 23.60 11.71
C LEU A 457 -1.93 24.42 12.07
N GLN A 458 -1.73 25.58 12.70
CA GLN A 458 -2.77 26.60 12.84
C GLN A 458 -2.93 27.29 11.47
N LEU A 459 -3.59 26.57 10.54
CA LEU A 459 -3.85 27.09 9.20
C LEU A 459 -5.13 27.89 9.18
N ASP A 460 -5.06 29.05 8.52
CA ASP A 460 -6.26 29.75 8.08
C ASP A 460 -6.94 28.90 7.00
N THR A 461 -8.10 28.34 7.32
CA THR A 461 -8.90 27.53 6.40
C THR A 461 -9.37 28.31 5.17
N SER A 462 -9.31 29.65 5.19
CA SER A 462 -9.65 30.49 4.03
C SER A 462 -8.75 30.21 2.82
N VAL A 463 -7.47 29.93 3.05
CA VAL A 463 -6.53 29.55 1.99
C VAL A 463 -6.98 28.25 1.32
N ILE A 464 -7.27 27.22 2.12
CA ILE A 464 -7.73 25.92 1.59
C ILE A 464 -9.05 26.10 0.82
N THR A 465 -10.00 26.84 1.40
CA THR A 465 -11.31 27.11 0.77
C THR A 465 -11.14 27.78 -0.60
N LYS A 466 -10.23 28.76 -0.70
CA LYS A 466 -9.92 29.45 -1.96
C LYS A 466 -9.45 28.48 -3.06
N TYR A 467 -8.51 27.59 -2.72
CA TYR A 467 -8.03 26.59 -3.68
C TYR A 467 -9.10 25.59 -4.07
N VAL A 468 -9.84 25.04 -3.10
CA VAL A 468 -10.94 24.11 -3.39
C VAL A 468 -12.01 24.74 -4.27
N GLN A 469 -12.33 26.02 -4.08
CA GLN A 469 -13.26 26.77 -4.95
C GLN A 469 -12.73 26.92 -6.39
N ARG A 470 -11.43 27.20 -6.56
CA ARG A 470 -10.81 27.29 -7.90
C ARG A 470 -10.95 25.96 -8.64
N TYR A 471 -10.67 24.85 -7.96
CA TYR A 471 -10.73 23.52 -8.56
C TYR A 471 -12.17 23.01 -8.74
N GLU A 472 -13.13 23.48 -7.95
CA GLU A 472 -14.57 23.28 -8.22
C GLU A 472 -14.97 23.89 -9.57
N CYS A 473 -14.57 25.15 -9.83
CA CYS A 473 -14.83 25.81 -11.13
C CYS A 473 -14.21 25.04 -12.31
N LEU A 474 -13.02 24.45 -12.12
CA LEU A 474 -12.39 23.60 -13.13
C LEU A 474 -13.22 22.35 -13.40
N LEU A 475 -13.69 21.65 -12.35
CA LEU A 475 -14.53 20.47 -12.49
C LEU A 475 -15.87 20.79 -13.16
N ASP A 476 -16.47 21.94 -12.84
CA ASP A 476 -17.67 22.43 -13.51
C ASP A 476 -17.40 22.67 -15.00
N ALA A 477 -16.28 23.28 -15.35
CA ALA A 477 -15.90 23.51 -16.75
C ALA A 477 -15.69 22.19 -17.51
N ILE A 478 -15.05 21.20 -16.91
CA ILE A 478 -14.84 19.86 -17.48
C ILE A 478 -16.19 19.18 -17.79
N ILE A 479 -17.14 19.27 -16.87
CA ILE A 479 -18.48 18.69 -17.04
C ILE A 479 -19.26 19.45 -18.11
N ASN A 480 -19.28 20.78 -18.02
CA ASN A 480 -20.03 21.62 -18.95
C ASN A 480 -19.50 21.51 -20.39
N GLN A 481 -18.21 21.26 -20.56
CA GLN A 481 -17.57 21.02 -21.85
C GLN A 481 -17.59 19.55 -22.28
N GLU A 482 -18.26 18.66 -21.55
CA GLU A 482 -18.34 17.21 -21.84
C GLU A 482 -16.97 16.54 -22.01
N LEU A 483 -16.00 16.88 -21.14
CA LEU A 483 -14.64 16.37 -21.19
C LEU A 483 -14.36 15.22 -20.20
N THR A 484 -15.34 14.76 -19.46
CA THR A 484 -15.20 13.73 -18.42
C THR A 484 -14.63 12.42 -18.98
N GLU A 485 -15.09 12.03 -20.19
CA GLU A 485 -14.70 10.78 -20.84
C GLU A 485 -13.66 10.97 -21.95
N VAL A 486 -12.93 12.10 -21.94
CA VAL A 486 -11.95 12.41 -22.99
C VAL A 486 -10.83 11.36 -23.11
N HIS A 487 -10.54 10.64 -22.04
CA HIS A 487 -9.51 9.61 -22.01
C HIS A 487 -9.80 8.44 -22.97
N ILE A 488 -11.06 8.07 -23.19
CA ILE A 488 -11.47 7.03 -24.14
C ILE A 488 -11.69 7.55 -25.55
N MET A 489 -11.64 8.87 -25.77
CA MET A 489 -11.84 9.48 -27.09
C MET A 489 -10.79 8.98 -28.08
N ARG A 490 -11.24 8.50 -29.22
CA ARG A 490 -10.41 8.07 -30.35
C ARG A 490 -10.57 9.03 -31.51
N PRO A 491 -9.57 9.13 -32.41
CA PRO A 491 -9.72 9.89 -33.63
C PRO A 491 -10.99 9.50 -34.41
N LEU A 492 -11.74 10.46 -34.86
CA LEU A 492 -13.00 10.30 -35.59
C LEU A 492 -12.81 9.51 -36.89
N ILE A 493 -11.64 9.60 -37.46
CA ILE A 493 -11.24 8.93 -38.69
C ILE A 493 -10.17 7.87 -38.34
N ASP A 494 -10.43 6.61 -38.64
CA ASP A 494 -9.44 5.55 -38.47
C ASP A 494 -8.36 5.61 -39.56
N GLY A 495 -7.19 5.03 -39.31
CA GLY A 495 -6.03 5.10 -40.18
C GLY A 495 -6.24 4.49 -41.58
N LYS A 496 -7.15 3.51 -41.74
CA LYS A 496 -7.48 2.92 -43.05
C LYS A 496 -8.30 3.90 -43.90
N THR A 497 -9.32 4.49 -43.30
CA THR A 497 -10.15 5.52 -43.93
C THR A 497 -9.28 6.72 -44.28
N LEU A 498 -8.42 7.16 -43.38
CA LEU A 498 -7.52 8.29 -43.61
C LEU A 498 -6.57 8.03 -44.81
N SER A 499 -5.94 6.84 -44.90
CA SER A 499 -5.08 6.46 -46.03
C SER A 499 -5.85 6.45 -47.36
N LYS A 500 -7.11 6.00 -47.35
CA LYS A 500 -7.97 5.94 -48.54
C LYS A 500 -8.36 7.33 -49.01
N GLU A 501 -8.85 8.17 -48.09
CA GLU A 501 -9.33 9.52 -48.40
C GLU A 501 -8.23 10.47 -48.88
N LEU A 502 -7.01 10.25 -48.36
CA LEU A 502 -5.82 11.02 -48.76
C LEU A 502 -5.05 10.39 -49.92
N SER A 503 -5.44 9.18 -50.37
CA SER A 503 -4.72 8.40 -51.40
C SER A 503 -3.23 8.21 -51.07
N MET A 504 -2.89 8.04 -49.78
CA MET A 504 -1.54 7.97 -49.28
C MET A 504 -1.27 6.64 -48.56
N LYS A 505 -0.02 6.12 -48.70
CA LYS A 505 0.40 4.96 -47.94
C LYS A 505 0.64 5.31 -46.46
N PRO A 506 0.37 4.39 -45.54
CA PRO A 506 0.70 4.58 -44.12
C PRO A 506 2.15 5.01 -43.92
N GLY A 507 2.37 5.96 -43.03
CA GLY A 507 3.69 6.53 -42.75
C GLY A 507 3.75 7.34 -41.46
N PRO A 508 4.91 7.92 -41.10
CA PRO A 508 5.08 8.72 -39.88
C PRO A 508 4.13 9.91 -39.75
N TRP A 509 3.63 10.45 -40.88
CA TRP A 509 2.66 11.54 -40.93
C TRP A 509 1.33 11.22 -40.24
N MET A 510 0.95 9.91 -40.21
CA MET A 510 -0.33 9.47 -39.61
C MET A 510 -0.43 9.80 -38.12
N GLY A 511 0.67 9.65 -37.38
CA GLY A 511 0.69 9.96 -35.96
C GLY A 511 0.37 11.44 -35.69
N LYS A 512 1.01 12.33 -36.47
CA LYS A 512 0.81 13.78 -36.37
C LYS A 512 -0.63 14.18 -36.76
N ILE A 513 -1.12 13.63 -37.86
CA ILE A 513 -2.51 13.90 -38.33
C ILE A 513 -3.55 13.36 -37.33
N ASN A 514 -3.32 12.20 -36.71
CA ASN A 514 -4.21 11.68 -35.67
C ASN A 514 -4.28 12.63 -34.46
N SER A 515 -3.17 13.25 -34.07
CA SER A 515 -3.16 14.27 -33.01
C SER A 515 -3.98 15.52 -33.43
N GLU A 516 -3.81 15.99 -34.67
CA GLU A 516 -4.58 17.12 -35.21
C GLU A 516 -6.10 16.81 -35.31
N ILE A 517 -6.45 15.58 -35.69
CA ILE A 517 -7.84 15.13 -35.69
C ILE A 517 -8.44 15.20 -34.27
N LEU A 518 -7.69 14.79 -33.24
CA LEU A 518 -8.16 14.89 -31.86
C LEU A 518 -8.35 16.32 -31.39
N VAL A 519 -7.43 17.24 -31.74
CA VAL A 519 -7.56 18.66 -31.46
C VAL A 519 -8.83 19.20 -32.13
N TRP A 520 -8.98 18.95 -33.45
CA TRP A 520 -10.14 19.40 -34.20
C TRP A 520 -11.46 18.85 -33.61
N GLN A 521 -11.52 17.55 -33.22
CA GLN A 521 -12.70 16.96 -32.61
C GLN A 521 -13.07 17.63 -31.29
N LEU A 522 -12.04 17.93 -30.48
CA LEU A 522 -12.26 18.60 -29.19
C LEU A 522 -12.84 20.00 -29.39
N ASP A 523 -12.35 20.75 -30.38
CA ASP A 523 -12.85 22.13 -30.67
C ASP A 523 -14.14 22.14 -31.49
N ASN A 524 -14.49 21.01 -32.14
CA ASN A 524 -15.70 20.86 -32.95
C ASN A 524 -16.53 19.63 -32.49
N PRO A 525 -17.15 19.67 -31.29
CA PRO A 525 -17.83 18.51 -30.70
C PRO A 525 -19.01 17.99 -31.56
N SER A 526 -19.63 18.84 -32.36
CA SER A 526 -20.71 18.49 -33.30
C SER A 526 -20.22 18.27 -34.73
N GLY A 527 -18.92 18.32 -34.97
CA GLY A 527 -18.33 18.24 -36.31
C GLY A 527 -18.46 16.85 -36.95
N SER A 528 -18.75 16.82 -38.24
CA SER A 528 -18.90 15.60 -39.03
C SER A 528 -17.56 15.04 -39.51
N LYS A 529 -17.57 13.76 -39.95
CA LYS A 529 -16.38 13.11 -40.56
C LYS A 529 -15.92 13.84 -41.81
N ASP A 530 -16.86 14.33 -42.63
CA ASP A 530 -16.55 14.99 -43.90
C ASP A 530 -15.88 16.36 -43.68
N GLU A 531 -16.34 17.11 -42.67
CA GLU A 531 -15.70 18.35 -42.25
C GLU A 531 -14.29 18.08 -41.70
N CYS A 532 -14.12 17.03 -40.89
CA CYS A 532 -12.81 16.63 -40.39
C CYS A 532 -11.87 16.23 -41.54
N ILE A 533 -12.35 15.49 -42.55
CA ILE A 533 -11.54 15.12 -43.73
C ILE A 533 -11.12 16.38 -44.51
N SER A 534 -12.01 17.33 -44.65
CA SER A 534 -11.71 18.61 -45.33
C SER A 534 -10.63 19.38 -44.58
N TYR A 535 -10.75 19.49 -43.27
CA TYR A 535 -9.70 20.07 -42.41
C TYR A 535 -8.35 19.34 -42.55
N VAL A 536 -8.36 18.00 -42.50
CA VAL A 536 -7.14 17.22 -42.67
C VAL A 536 -6.47 17.44 -44.01
N LYS A 537 -7.24 17.56 -45.11
CA LYS A 537 -6.70 17.85 -46.44
C LYS A 537 -6.02 19.23 -46.49
N GLU A 538 -6.55 20.22 -45.77
CA GLU A 538 -5.97 21.57 -45.69
C GLU A 538 -4.63 21.58 -44.94
N ILE A 539 -4.53 20.86 -43.79
CA ILE A 539 -3.32 20.86 -42.95
C ILE A 539 -2.24 19.88 -43.42
N LEU A 540 -2.60 18.87 -44.21
CA LEU A 540 -1.72 17.77 -44.64
C LEU A 540 -0.37 18.25 -45.23
N PRO A 541 -0.30 19.32 -46.08
CA PRO A 541 0.97 19.80 -46.62
C PRO A 541 2.00 20.22 -45.57
N LYS A 542 1.59 20.46 -44.31
CA LYS A 542 2.48 20.84 -43.22
C LYS A 542 3.25 19.62 -42.62
N TYR A 543 2.79 18.40 -42.93
CA TYR A 543 3.26 17.17 -42.28
C TYR A 543 3.87 16.14 -43.22
N ILE A 544 3.93 16.46 -44.52
CA ILE A 544 4.48 15.62 -45.59
C ILE A 544 5.88 16.05 -46.00
#